data_cbe8df0f3e982fc600f3117df3a4ccd5
#
_entry.id   cbe8df0f3e982fc600f3117df3a4ccd5
#
_cell.length_a   1.000
_cell.length_b   1.000
_cell.length_c   1.000
_cell.angle_alpha   90.00
_cell.angle_beta   90.00
_cell.angle_gamma   90.00
#
_symmetry.space_group_name_H-M   'P 1'
#
loop_
_entity.id
_entity.type
_entity.pdbx_description
1 polymer ?
#
loop_
_entity_poly.entity_id
_entity_poly.type
_entity_poly.pdbx_seq_one_letter_code
_entity_poly.pdbx_strand_id
1 'polypeptide(L)'
;MSEAQIIEFLKLNSDFFSTNDIILTAVRTVGWLLVKGLSLLLDCCITLYDWTFGLIDITRWSVLENYLSDYKPLIQAIMMASLVILGFMYMFGKNKKHNVIHSVSILMVVMSASTTIFTELNRFSIAFKDAALSGGSTVNGTELIRTNLYDLYYIDSKIGLENLNSKGKIPQSTSFSETDVDYINIGEILDPGTDGLSKNAESILKKRLMPIGNGEYGLIDAKDGVAWTDFGNTYYYRYTFHYGTYYLTAAAAILIYICLAYKNTRVIYEIFVSRILVGLYAANLSSSRKVVKILESIRDSYFALCFTAISLKSYFL
;
A
#
# COMPACT_ATOMS: atom_id res chain seq x y z
N MET A 1 4.36 -42.23 13.42
CA MET A 1 5.45 -41.57 14.19
C MET A 1 5.50 -42.17 15.60
N SER A 2 6.69 -42.25 16.23
CA SER A 2 6.80 -42.64 17.65
C SER A 2 6.31 -41.48 18.55
N GLU A 3 5.94 -41.80 19.81
CA GLU A 3 5.48 -40.75 20.74
C GLU A 3 6.54 -39.67 20.99
N ALA A 4 7.81 -40.03 21.09
CA ALA A 4 8.89 -39.06 21.23
C ALA A 4 9.00 -38.10 20.01
N GLN A 5 8.82 -38.65 18.81
CA GLN A 5 8.81 -37.83 17.58
C GLN A 5 7.60 -36.88 17.52
N ILE A 6 6.45 -37.32 18.00
CA ILE A 6 5.24 -36.45 18.08
C ILE A 6 5.46 -35.32 19.09
N ILE A 7 6.06 -35.61 20.26
CA ILE A 7 6.38 -34.56 21.26
C ILE A 7 7.34 -33.52 20.66
N GLU A 8 8.42 -33.97 20.03
CA GLU A 8 9.39 -33.08 19.42
C GLU A 8 8.75 -32.23 18.29
N PHE A 9 7.96 -32.88 17.45
CA PHE A 9 7.25 -32.21 16.34
C PHE A 9 6.29 -31.13 16.86
N LEU A 10 5.40 -31.45 17.82
CA LEU A 10 4.45 -30.49 18.36
C LEU A 10 5.13 -29.35 19.13
N LYS A 11 6.29 -29.63 19.77
CA LYS A 11 7.07 -28.62 20.47
C LYS A 11 7.73 -27.64 19.51
N LEU A 12 8.33 -28.14 18.43
CA LEU A 12 8.95 -27.31 17.39
C LEU A 12 7.95 -26.46 16.60
N ASN A 13 6.72 -26.94 16.47
CA ASN A 13 5.67 -26.30 15.69
C ASN A 13 4.54 -25.74 16.57
N SER A 14 4.81 -25.44 17.83
CA SER A 14 3.79 -24.97 18.77
C SER A 14 2.99 -23.75 18.28
N ASP A 15 3.59 -22.92 17.46
CA ASP A 15 2.94 -21.72 16.88
C ASP A 15 1.80 -22.06 15.92
N PHE A 16 1.78 -23.27 15.35
CA PHE A 16 0.74 -23.74 14.42
C PHE A 16 -0.36 -24.54 15.13
N PHE A 17 -0.10 -25.08 16.30
CA PHE A 17 -0.96 -26.02 16.99
C PHE A 17 -1.57 -25.41 18.26
N SER A 18 -2.66 -24.69 18.10
CA SER A 18 -3.46 -24.16 19.22
C SER A 18 -4.66 -25.07 19.46
N THR A 19 -4.83 -25.54 20.68
CA THR A 19 -6.00 -26.35 21.07
C THR A 19 -7.22 -25.48 21.30
N ASN A 20 -8.39 -26.03 21.02
CA ASN A 20 -9.67 -25.38 21.27
C ASN A 20 -9.85 -25.05 22.76
N ASP A 21 -10.19 -23.79 23.02
CA ASP A 21 -10.59 -23.24 24.30
C ASP A 21 -11.61 -22.15 24.06
N ILE A 22 -12.66 -22.10 24.90
CA ILE A 22 -13.78 -21.15 24.72
C ILE A 22 -13.28 -19.69 24.74
N ILE A 23 -12.40 -19.38 25.69
CA ILE A 23 -11.84 -18.03 25.84
C ILE A 23 -10.97 -17.71 24.62
N LEU A 24 -10.14 -18.68 24.21
CA LEU A 24 -9.27 -18.52 23.06
C LEU A 24 -10.08 -18.36 21.77
N THR A 25 -11.17 -19.11 21.59
CA THR A 25 -12.08 -18.95 20.44
C THR A 25 -12.67 -17.54 20.38
N ALA A 26 -13.14 -17.02 21.52
CA ALA A 26 -13.66 -15.65 21.59
C ALA A 26 -12.58 -14.60 21.23
N VAL A 27 -11.37 -14.73 21.78
CA VAL A 27 -10.24 -13.84 21.46
C VAL A 27 -9.86 -13.93 20.00
N ARG A 28 -9.81 -15.13 19.41
CA ARG A 28 -9.52 -15.34 17.98
C ARG A 28 -10.58 -14.70 17.10
N THR A 29 -11.86 -14.85 17.45
CA THR A 29 -12.98 -14.24 16.70
C THR A 29 -12.91 -12.72 16.72
N VAL A 30 -12.67 -12.12 17.89
CA VAL A 30 -12.48 -10.65 18.00
C VAL A 30 -11.24 -10.22 17.23
N GLY A 31 -10.13 -10.94 17.36
CA GLY A 31 -8.91 -10.68 16.58
C GLY A 31 -9.17 -10.73 15.08
N TRP A 32 -9.93 -11.73 14.61
CA TRP A 32 -10.30 -11.88 13.20
C TRP A 32 -11.17 -10.72 12.68
N LEU A 33 -12.09 -10.24 13.49
CA LEU A 33 -12.90 -9.07 13.17
C LEU A 33 -12.02 -7.81 13.01
N LEU A 34 -11.04 -7.63 13.89
CA LEU A 34 -10.05 -6.55 13.75
C LEU A 34 -9.18 -6.71 12.50
N VAL A 35 -8.79 -7.94 12.14
CA VAL A 35 -8.06 -8.24 10.90
C VAL A 35 -8.87 -7.78 9.68
N LYS A 36 -10.15 -8.15 9.58
CA LYS A 36 -11.04 -7.71 8.50
C LYS A 36 -11.18 -6.19 8.46
N GLY A 37 -11.36 -5.55 9.61
CA GLY A 37 -11.46 -4.08 9.70
C GLY A 37 -10.19 -3.37 9.23
N LEU A 38 -9.00 -3.85 9.62
CA LEU A 38 -7.72 -3.29 9.16
C LEU A 38 -7.47 -3.57 7.68
N SER A 39 -7.89 -4.72 7.16
CA SER A 39 -7.81 -5.01 5.72
C SER A 39 -8.61 -4.00 4.91
N LEU A 40 -9.86 -3.75 5.27
CA LEU A 40 -10.71 -2.73 4.64
C LEU A 40 -10.11 -1.32 4.75
N LEU A 41 -9.55 -0.98 5.91
CA LEU A 41 -8.89 0.31 6.09
C LEU A 41 -7.66 0.45 5.19
N LEU A 42 -6.86 -0.61 5.04
CA LEU A 42 -5.71 -0.63 4.13
C LEU A 42 -6.16 -0.41 2.68
N ASP A 43 -7.20 -1.11 2.22
CA ASP A 43 -7.73 -0.96 0.87
C ASP A 43 -8.31 0.44 0.62
N CYS A 44 -8.94 1.04 1.63
CA CYS A 44 -9.33 2.46 1.59
C CYS A 44 -8.11 3.41 1.46
N CYS A 45 -7.02 3.13 2.16
CA CYS A 45 -5.80 3.94 2.08
C CYS A 45 -5.09 3.80 0.71
N ILE A 46 -5.12 2.60 0.12
CA ILE A 46 -4.63 2.35 -1.24
C ILE A 46 -5.45 3.18 -2.24
N THR A 47 -6.79 3.10 -2.14
CA THR A 47 -7.70 3.88 -2.98
C THR A 47 -7.48 5.39 -2.81
N LEU A 48 -7.27 5.85 -1.58
CA LEU A 48 -6.94 7.25 -1.30
C LEU A 48 -5.63 7.68 -1.98
N TYR A 49 -4.58 6.85 -1.91
CA TYR A 49 -3.32 7.13 -2.58
C TYR A 49 -3.50 7.24 -4.10
N ASP A 50 -4.23 6.31 -4.71
CA ASP A 50 -4.51 6.34 -6.15
C ASP A 50 -5.36 7.55 -6.55
N TRP A 51 -6.35 7.88 -5.75
CA TRP A 51 -7.17 9.07 -5.97
C TRP A 51 -6.35 10.35 -5.89
N THR A 52 -5.48 10.49 -4.86
CA THR A 52 -4.61 11.66 -4.73
C THR A 52 -3.62 11.78 -5.88
N PHE A 53 -3.12 10.65 -6.39
CA PHE A 53 -2.26 10.66 -7.56
C PHE A 53 -3.02 11.09 -8.82
N GLY A 54 -4.28 10.69 -8.96
CA GLY A 54 -5.17 11.11 -10.05
C GLY A 54 -5.47 12.61 -10.06
N LEU A 55 -5.33 13.31 -8.92
CA LEU A 55 -5.47 14.78 -8.86
C LEU A 55 -4.44 15.52 -9.73
N ILE A 56 -3.38 14.88 -10.19
CA ILE A 56 -2.38 15.47 -11.10
C ILE A 56 -3.03 15.97 -12.41
N ASP A 57 -4.17 15.42 -12.80
CA ASP A 57 -4.90 15.82 -14.01
C ASP A 57 -5.70 17.12 -13.85
N ILE A 58 -5.25 17.96 -12.92
CA ILE A 58 -5.78 19.34 -12.71
C ILE A 58 -5.83 20.14 -14.02
N THR A 59 -4.97 19.79 -14.99
CA THR A 59 -4.94 20.46 -16.29
C THR A 59 -6.25 20.34 -17.08
N ARG A 60 -7.06 19.31 -16.78
CA ARG A 60 -8.36 19.07 -17.40
C ARG A 60 -9.54 19.68 -16.63
N TRP A 61 -9.29 20.30 -15.49
CA TRP A 61 -10.37 20.94 -14.74
C TRP A 61 -10.85 22.19 -15.51
N SER A 62 -12.06 22.15 -15.99
CA SER A 62 -12.70 23.28 -16.66
C SER A 62 -12.71 24.54 -15.79
N VAL A 63 -12.78 24.38 -14.47
CA VAL A 63 -12.69 25.46 -13.50
C VAL A 63 -11.33 26.17 -13.59
N LEU A 64 -10.22 25.43 -13.75
CA LEU A 64 -8.89 26.01 -13.87
C LEU A 64 -8.71 26.70 -15.22
N GLU A 65 -9.23 26.14 -16.30
CA GLU A 65 -9.17 26.77 -17.63
C GLU A 65 -9.97 28.08 -17.64
N ASN A 66 -11.15 28.09 -17.05
CA ASN A 66 -11.96 29.30 -16.89
C ASN A 66 -11.20 30.32 -16.04
N TYR A 67 -10.65 29.91 -14.90
CA TYR A 67 -9.87 30.76 -14.02
C TYR A 67 -8.66 31.39 -14.74
N LEU A 68 -7.87 30.58 -15.46
CA LEU A 68 -6.75 31.07 -16.25
C LEU A 68 -7.23 31.99 -17.40
N SER A 69 -8.39 31.73 -17.98
CA SER A 69 -9.01 32.60 -18.99
C SER A 69 -9.36 33.97 -18.44
N ASP A 70 -9.93 34.03 -17.24
CA ASP A 70 -10.29 35.27 -16.56
C ASP A 70 -9.07 36.13 -16.23
N TYR A 71 -7.91 35.52 -16.01
CA TYR A 71 -6.65 36.24 -15.79
C TYR A 71 -5.90 36.65 -17.06
N LYS A 72 -6.35 36.27 -18.27
CA LYS A 72 -5.69 36.68 -19.52
C LYS A 72 -5.62 38.23 -19.66
N PRO A 73 -6.67 39.01 -19.35
CA PRO A 73 -6.56 40.47 -19.43
C PRO A 73 -5.53 41.05 -18.47
N LEU A 74 -5.42 40.48 -17.26
CA LEU A 74 -4.44 40.91 -16.27
C LEU A 74 -3.01 40.58 -16.75
N ILE A 75 -2.79 39.37 -17.28
CA ILE A 75 -1.50 38.95 -17.86
C ILE A 75 -1.10 39.88 -19.00
N GLN A 76 -2.04 40.23 -19.89
CA GLN A 76 -1.81 41.17 -20.99
C GLN A 76 -1.47 42.56 -20.47
N ALA A 77 -2.17 43.06 -19.45
CA ALA A 77 -1.90 44.37 -18.84
C ALA A 77 -0.49 44.43 -18.23
N ILE A 78 -0.09 43.39 -17.49
CA ILE A 78 1.26 43.28 -16.92
C ILE A 78 2.33 43.20 -18.02
N MET A 79 2.06 42.49 -19.11
CA MET A 79 2.95 42.39 -20.24
C MET A 79 3.15 43.75 -20.92
N MET A 80 2.08 44.47 -21.19
CA MET A 80 2.13 45.81 -21.77
C MET A 80 2.88 46.80 -20.87
N ALA A 81 2.58 46.80 -19.57
CA ALA A 81 3.29 47.63 -18.61
C ALA A 81 4.79 47.29 -18.55
N SER A 82 5.15 46.02 -18.58
CA SER A 82 6.55 45.60 -18.57
C SER A 82 7.29 45.95 -19.83
N LEU A 83 6.64 45.92 -21.01
CA LEU A 83 7.21 46.39 -22.29
C LEU A 83 7.50 47.89 -22.27
N VAL A 84 6.56 48.68 -21.72
CA VAL A 84 6.74 50.14 -21.60
C VAL A 84 7.93 50.44 -20.68
N ILE A 85 8.00 49.80 -19.49
CA ILE A 85 9.08 49.97 -18.53
C ILE A 85 10.45 49.58 -19.17
N LEU A 86 10.49 48.42 -19.85
CA LEU A 86 11.70 48.00 -20.54
C LEU A 86 12.12 48.98 -21.64
N GLY A 87 11.16 49.53 -22.41
CA GLY A 87 11.40 50.54 -23.41
C GLY A 87 12.05 51.80 -22.80
N PHE A 88 11.48 52.29 -21.68
CA PHE A 88 12.11 53.41 -20.94
C PHE A 88 13.51 53.10 -20.46
N MET A 89 13.71 51.90 -19.82
CA MET A 89 15.04 51.50 -19.33
C MET A 89 16.06 51.36 -20.43
N TYR A 90 15.65 50.95 -21.63
CA TYR A 90 16.51 50.88 -22.84
C TYR A 90 16.88 52.28 -23.32
N MET A 91 15.93 53.20 -23.39
CA MET A 91 16.16 54.58 -23.81
C MET A 91 17.13 55.32 -22.88
N PHE A 92 17.10 55.06 -21.58
CA PHE A 92 17.98 55.68 -20.60
C PHE A 92 19.32 54.93 -20.39
N GLY A 93 19.66 53.97 -21.24
CA GLY A 93 20.95 53.26 -21.26
C GLY A 93 21.25 52.41 -19.99
N LYS A 94 20.31 52.26 -19.07
CA LYS A 94 20.48 51.53 -17.83
C LYS A 94 20.49 50.00 -17.96
N ASN A 95 20.19 49.46 -19.15
CA ASN A 95 19.90 48.02 -19.29
C ASN A 95 20.82 47.29 -20.25
N LYS A 96 22.13 47.58 -20.22
CA LYS A 96 23.15 46.91 -21.08
C LYS A 96 23.26 45.39 -20.88
N LYS A 97 22.64 44.82 -19.81
CA LYS A 97 22.74 43.39 -19.44
C LYS A 97 21.43 42.58 -19.56
N HIS A 98 20.32 43.22 -19.91
CA HIS A 98 19.07 42.52 -20.02
C HIS A 98 18.79 42.06 -21.45
N ASN A 99 18.80 40.75 -21.66
CA ASN A 99 18.55 40.22 -23.01
C ASN A 99 17.03 40.13 -23.24
N VAL A 100 16.46 41.23 -23.76
CA VAL A 100 14.99 41.34 -24.01
C VAL A 100 14.50 40.23 -24.91
N ILE A 101 15.30 39.82 -25.92
CA ILE A 101 14.97 38.72 -26.80
C ILE A 101 14.78 37.41 -26.02
N HIS A 102 15.68 37.13 -25.07
CA HIS A 102 15.57 35.94 -24.22
C HIS A 102 14.30 35.96 -23.37
N SER A 103 13.95 37.10 -22.81
CA SER A 103 12.70 37.24 -21.98
C SER A 103 11.44 37.06 -22.81
N VAL A 104 11.42 37.65 -24.02
CA VAL A 104 10.28 37.49 -24.95
C VAL A 104 10.19 36.05 -25.46
N SER A 105 11.33 35.39 -25.75
CA SER A 105 11.33 33.96 -26.11
C SER A 105 10.77 33.07 -25.02
N ILE A 106 11.16 33.28 -23.75
CA ILE A 106 10.60 32.53 -22.60
C ILE A 106 9.10 32.77 -22.51
N LEU A 107 8.64 34.02 -22.64
CA LEU A 107 7.20 34.33 -22.61
C LEU A 107 6.44 33.58 -23.72
N MET A 108 6.95 33.59 -24.95
CA MET A 108 6.33 32.88 -26.05
C MET A 108 6.25 31.37 -25.79
N VAL A 109 7.31 30.75 -25.31
CA VAL A 109 7.33 29.33 -24.98
C VAL A 109 6.33 29.01 -23.86
N VAL A 110 6.32 29.80 -22.79
CA VAL A 110 5.38 29.60 -21.69
C VAL A 110 3.93 29.74 -22.14
N MET A 111 3.61 30.75 -22.95
CA MET A 111 2.24 31.00 -23.41
C MET A 111 1.77 29.96 -24.44
N SER A 112 2.64 29.47 -25.31
CA SER A 112 2.28 28.54 -26.39
C SER A 112 2.37 27.07 -26.00
N ALA A 113 3.39 26.69 -25.24
CA ALA A 113 3.72 25.29 -24.97
C ALA A 113 3.33 24.81 -23.56
N SER A 114 2.97 25.72 -22.63
CA SER A 114 2.74 25.33 -21.23
C SER A 114 1.69 24.24 -21.08
N THR A 115 0.53 24.36 -21.73
CA THR A 115 -0.56 23.37 -21.61
C THR A 115 -0.11 21.99 -22.10
N THR A 116 0.57 21.94 -23.24
CA THR A 116 1.09 20.69 -23.81
C THR A 116 2.14 20.06 -22.90
N ILE A 117 3.10 20.86 -22.40
CA ILE A 117 4.15 20.37 -21.49
C ILE A 117 3.55 19.79 -20.22
N PHE A 118 2.59 20.48 -19.58
CA PHE A 118 1.92 19.97 -18.38
C PHE A 118 1.13 18.70 -18.65
N THR A 119 0.43 18.62 -19.79
CA THR A 119 -0.32 17.42 -20.17
C THR A 119 0.62 16.23 -20.34
N GLU A 120 1.74 16.40 -21.04
CA GLU A 120 2.69 15.30 -21.25
C GLU A 120 3.43 14.91 -19.95
N LEU A 121 3.76 15.86 -19.09
CA LEU A 121 4.33 15.55 -17.77
C LEU A 121 3.33 14.79 -16.86
N ASN A 122 2.03 15.14 -16.91
CA ASN A 122 0.99 14.40 -16.19
C ASN A 122 0.89 12.96 -16.71
N ARG A 123 0.81 12.78 -18.05
CA ARG A 123 0.76 11.46 -18.67
C ARG A 123 1.99 10.62 -18.32
N PHE A 124 3.17 11.24 -18.39
CA PHE A 124 4.41 10.57 -17.99
C PHE A 124 4.37 10.12 -16.54
N SER A 125 3.93 10.97 -15.60
CA SER A 125 3.89 10.62 -14.18
C SER A 125 2.90 9.50 -13.86
N ILE A 126 1.73 9.49 -14.51
CA ILE A 126 0.72 8.43 -14.38
C ILE A 126 1.29 7.12 -14.96
N ALA A 127 1.81 7.16 -16.17
CA ALA A 127 2.41 5.97 -16.81
C ALA A 127 3.59 5.43 -16.02
N PHE A 128 4.41 6.31 -15.43
CA PHE A 128 5.51 5.92 -14.57
C PHE A 128 5.03 5.23 -13.30
N LYS A 129 3.98 5.77 -12.62
CA LYS A 129 3.35 5.13 -11.45
C LYS A 129 2.86 3.73 -11.82
N ASP A 130 2.09 3.63 -12.91
CA ASP A 130 1.52 2.36 -13.34
C ASP A 130 2.63 1.34 -13.69
N ALA A 131 3.67 1.75 -14.40
CA ALA A 131 4.82 0.89 -14.68
C ALA A 131 5.59 0.50 -13.42
N ALA A 132 5.78 1.42 -12.47
CA ALA A 132 6.44 1.13 -11.22
C ALA A 132 5.65 0.11 -10.38
N LEU A 133 4.32 0.18 -10.37
CA LEU A 133 3.45 -0.69 -9.57
C LEU A 133 2.97 -1.95 -10.32
N SER A 134 3.12 -2.02 -11.65
CA SER A 134 2.68 -3.16 -12.48
C SER A 134 3.41 -4.48 -12.21
N GLY A 135 4.44 -4.51 -11.39
CA GLY A 135 5.24 -5.70 -11.08
C GLY A 135 4.70 -6.60 -9.96
N GLY A 136 3.42 -6.52 -9.59
CA GLY A 136 2.79 -7.41 -8.60
C GLY A 136 3.12 -7.12 -7.14
N SER A 137 3.59 -5.94 -6.83
CA SER A 137 4.05 -5.56 -5.48
C SER A 137 3.07 -4.70 -4.69
N THR A 138 1.83 -4.55 -5.14
CA THR A 138 0.79 -3.90 -4.31
C THR A 138 0.15 -4.96 -3.43
N VAL A 139 0.63 -5.05 -2.20
CA VAL A 139 0.00 -5.89 -1.17
C VAL A 139 -1.31 -5.21 -0.78
N ASN A 140 -2.43 -5.75 -1.22
CA ASN A 140 -3.76 -5.36 -0.75
C ASN A 140 -4.07 -6.03 0.59
N GLY A 141 -5.18 -5.62 1.21
CA GLY A 141 -5.58 -6.16 2.52
C GLY A 141 -5.76 -7.68 2.50
N THR A 142 -6.33 -8.23 1.44
CA THR A 142 -6.51 -9.68 1.25
C THR A 142 -5.19 -10.42 1.12
N GLU A 143 -4.24 -9.90 0.34
CA GLU A 143 -2.92 -10.52 0.20
C GLU A 143 -2.16 -10.53 1.53
N LEU A 144 -2.29 -9.47 2.31
CA LEU A 144 -1.69 -9.43 3.63
C LEU A 144 -2.34 -10.44 4.60
N ILE A 145 -3.64 -10.70 4.48
CA ILE A 145 -4.30 -11.79 5.21
C ILE A 145 -3.74 -13.14 4.77
N ARG A 146 -3.66 -13.40 3.46
CA ARG A 146 -3.18 -14.66 2.88
C ARG A 146 -1.75 -14.99 3.31
N THR A 147 -0.87 -14.01 3.39
CA THR A 147 0.53 -14.21 3.82
C THR A 147 0.66 -14.56 5.31
N ASN A 148 -0.34 -14.27 6.13
CA ASN A 148 -0.35 -14.54 7.57
C ASN A 148 -1.32 -15.65 7.99
N LEU A 149 -2.07 -16.25 7.05
CA LEU A 149 -3.05 -17.31 7.28
C LEU A 149 -2.48 -18.67 6.85
N TYR A 150 -2.56 -19.64 7.73
CA TYR A 150 -2.17 -21.02 7.49
C TYR A 150 -3.36 -21.94 7.75
N ASP A 151 -3.65 -22.83 6.81
CA ASP A 151 -4.67 -23.87 6.91
C ASP A 151 -3.97 -25.23 7.08
N LEU A 152 -4.12 -25.85 8.24
CA LEU A 152 -3.49 -27.13 8.54
C LEU A 152 -3.98 -28.26 7.61
N TYR A 153 -5.25 -28.22 7.21
CA TYR A 153 -5.82 -29.14 6.25
C TYR A 153 -5.14 -29.02 4.88
N TYR A 154 -4.96 -27.79 4.41
CA TYR A 154 -4.26 -27.54 3.14
C TYR A 154 -2.79 -27.97 3.20
N ILE A 155 -2.12 -27.70 4.31
CA ILE A 155 -0.73 -28.09 4.52
C ILE A 155 -0.61 -29.63 4.49
N ASP A 156 -1.48 -30.34 5.20
CA ASP A 156 -1.51 -31.80 5.17
C ASP A 156 -1.70 -32.34 3.75
N SER A 157 -2.64 -31.80 3.01
CA SER A 157 -2.95 -32.22 1.63
C SER A 157 -1.77 -32.00 0.66
N LYS A 158 -0.91 -31.01 0.89
CA LYS A 158 0.18 -30.62 -0.04
C LYS A 158 1.53 -31.25 0.30
N ILE A 159 1.88 -31.27 1.57
CA ILE A 159 3.21 -31.73 1.99
C ILE A 159 3.20 -32.79 3.09
N GLY A 160 2.05 -33.04 3.72
CA GLY A 160 1.90 -33.81 4.96
C GLY A 160 2.34 -32.99 6.18
N LEU A 161 1.57 -33.05 7.27
CA LEU A 161 1.87 -32.29 8.48
C LEU A 161 3.22 -32.64 9.08
N GLU A 162 3.65 -33.89 8.98
CA GLU A 162 4.95 -34.36 9.48
C GLU A 162 6.16 -33.68 8.83
N ASN A 163 5.97 -33.06 7.66
CA ASN A 163 7.03 -32.40 6.91
C ASN A 163 7.08 -30.87 7.11
N LEU A 164 6.32 -30.32 8.06
CA LEU A 164 6.14 -28.88 8.24
C LEU A 164 7.48 -28.12 8.35
N ASN A 165 8.50 -28.69 8.99
CA ASN A 165 9.82 -28.09 9.17
C ASN A 165 10.90 -28.57 8.20
N SER A 166 10.66 -29.65 7.45
CA SER A 166 11.71 -30.29 6.64
C SER A 166 11.88 -29.66 5.24
N LYS A 167 10.91 -28.88 4.77
CA LYS A 167 10.90 -28.35 3.38
C LYS A 167 11.13 -26.83 3.27
N GLY A 168 11.54 -26.14 4.32
CA GLY A 168 11.98 -24.74 4.30
C GLY A 168 10.95 -23.68 3.93
N LYS A 169 9.83 -24.03 3.31
CA LYS A 169 8.69 -23.13 3.05
C LYS A 169 7.40 -23.85 3.37
N ILE A 170 6.68 -23.31 4.30
CA ILE A 170 5.32 -23.76 4.61
C ILE A 170 4.41 -23.29 3.46
N PRO A 171 3.64 -24.20 2.82
CA PRO A 171 2.74 -23.80 1.75
C PRO A 171 1.67 -22.88 2.32
N GLN A 172 1.70 -21.64 1.88
CA GLN A 172 0.65 -20.69 2.19
C GLN A 172 -0.60 -21.04 1.40
N SER A 173 -1.76 -20.81 1.98
CA SER A 173 -3.03 -20.99 1.33
C SER A 173 -3.26 -19.89 0.29
N THR A 174 -2.55 -19.97 -0.83
CA THR A 174 -2.60 -18.97 -1.92
C THR A 174 -3.87 -19.03 -2.76
N SER A 175 -4.73 -20.01 -2.52
CA SER A 175 -5.96 -20.23 -3.30
C SER A 175 -7.18 -19.45 -2.82
N PHE A 176 -7.11 -18.76 -1.69
CA PHE A 176 -8.22 -17.94 -1.20
C PHE A 176 -8.40 -16.67 -2.04
N SER A 177 -9.59 -16.45 -2.57
CA SER A 177 -10.03 -15.19 -3.18
C SER A 177 -10.43 -14.17 -2.10
N GLU A 178 -10.70 -12.93 -2.49
CA GLU A 178 -11.24 -11.91 -1.57
C GLU A 178 -12.54 -12.38 -0.91
N THR A 179 -13.40 -13.01 -1.68
CA THR A 179 -14.69 -13.55 -1.20
C THR A 179 -14.51 -14.69 -0.21
N ASP A 180 -13.46 -15.50 -0.37
CA ASP A 180 -13.21 -16.64 0.53
C ASP A 180 -12.83 -16.20 1.94
N VAL A 181 -12.13 -15.06 2.07
CA VAL A 181 -11.75 -14.50 3.38
C VAL A 181 -12.97 -14.21 4.26
N ASP A 182 -14.10 -13.84 3.66
CA ASP A 182 -15.34 -13.58 4.39
C ASP A 182 -15.97 -14.83 4.97
N TYR A 183 -15.78 -15.97 4.31
CA TYR A 183 -16.31 -17.27 4.74
C TYR A 183 -15.41 -18.05 5.70
N ILE A 184 -14.16 -17.59 5.92
CA ILE A 184 -13.25 -18.25 6.86
C ILE A 184 -13.77 -18.12 8.29
N ASN A 185 -14.07 -19.26 8.91
CA ASN A 185 -14.33 -19.35 10.34
C ASN A 185 -13.02 -19.63 11.07
N ILE A 186 -12.42 -18.60 11.66
CA ILE A 186 -11.13 -18.71 12.38
C ILE A 186 -11.20 -19.60 13.63
N GLY A 187 -12.41 -19.90 14.09
CA GLY A 187 -12.68 -20.82 15.19
C GLY A 187 -12.94 -22.26 14.76
N GLU A 188 -12.85 -22.56 13.46
CA GLU A 188 -13.06 -23.92 12.94
C GLU A 188 -12.02 -24.89 13.50
N ILE A 189 -12.49 -26.06 13.91
CA ILE A 189 -11.69 -27.09 14.57
C ILE A 189 -11.52 -28.25 13.62
N LEU A 190 -10.33 -28.85 13.58
CA LEU A 190 -10.04 -30.07 12.85
C LEU A 190 -10.42 -31.29 13.69
N ASP A 191 -11.38 -32.07 13.21
CA ASP A 191 -11.69 -33.38 13.77
C ASP A 191 -10.84 -34.47 13.08
N PRO A 192 -9.86 -35.07 13.79
CA PRO A 192 -8.98 -36.07 13.18
C PRO A 192 -9.69 -37.36 12.77
N GLY A 193 -10.97 -37.54 13.16
CA GLY A 193 -11.75 -38.73 12.82
C GLY A 193 -12.59 -38.60 11.56
N THR A 194 -12.98 -37.37 11.16
CA THR A 194 -13.97 -37.12 10.12
C THR A 194 -13.44 -36.29 8.95
N ASP A 195 -12.42 -35.48 9.12
CA ASP A 195 -12.00 -34.50 8.13
C ASP A 195 -11.11 -35.03 6.96
N GLY A 196 -10.94 -36.34 6.82
CA GLY A 196 -10.22 -36.93 5.71
C GLY A 196 -8.73 -36.61 5.68
N LEU A 197 -8.10 -36.43 6.82
CA LEU A 197 -6.69 -36.15 7.00
C LEU A 197 -5.81 -37.38 6.67
N SER A 198 -4.53 -37.14 6.41
CA SER A 198 -3.57 -38.24 6.26
C SER A 198 -3.42 -39.01 7.59
N LYS A 199 -3.08 -40.32 7.49
CA LYS A 199 -2.88 -41.16 8.70
C LYS A 199 -1.84 -40.59 9.67
N ASN A 200 -0.82 -39.91 9.14
CA ASN A 200 0.19 -39.27 9.98
C ASN A 200 -0.37 -38.03 10.68
N ALA A 201 -1.13 -37.20 9.97
CA ALA A 201 -1.81 -36.04 10.52
C ALA A 201 -2.81 -36.45 11.61
N GLU A 202 -3.63 -37.48 11.36
CA GLU A 202 -4.52 -38.04 12.39
C GLU A 202 -3.76 -38.45 13.65
N SER A 203 -2.61 -39.14 13.50
CA SER A 203 -1.80 -39.59 14.64
C SER A 203 -1.24 -38.44 15.47
N ILE A 204 -0.93 -37.32 14.83
CA ILE A 204 -0.42 -36.11 15.47
C ILE A 204 -1.57 -35.33 16.15
N LEU A 205 -2.65 -35.10 15.42
CA LEU A 205 -3.75 -34.25 15.86
C LEU A 205 -4.64 -34.89 16.93
N LYS A 206 -4.62 -36.23 17.05
CA LYS A 206 -5.24 -36.97 18.17
C LYS A 206 -4.49 -36.83 19.47
N LYS A 207 -3.30 -36.27 19.47
CA LYS A 207 -2.45 -36.10 20.66
C LYS A 207 -2.19 -34.61 20.93
N ARG A 208 -2.13 -34.23 22.18
CA ARG A 208 -1.76 -32.86 22.60
C ARG A 208 -0.64 -32.92 23.63
N LEU A 209 0.18 -31.87 23.65
CA LEU A 209 1.24 -31.72 24.65
C LEU A 209 0.66 -31.32 26.00
N MET A 210 1.16 -31.98 27.05
CA MET A 210 0.91 -31.60 28.43
C MET A 210 2.24 -31.42 29.15
N PRO A 211 2.48 -30.29 29.84
CA PRO A 211 3.66 -30.13 30.67
C PRO A 211 3.56 -31.07 31.90
N ILE A 212 4.58 -31.89 32.12
CA ILE A 212 4.67 -32.82 33.26
C ILE A 212 5.47 -32.21 34.42
N GLY A 213 6.20 -31.15 34.17
CA GLY A 213 7.12 -30.49 35.10
C GLY A 213 8.57 -30.59 34.63
N ASN A 214 9.47 -29.86 35.26
CA ASN A 214 10.90 -29.84 34.98
C ASN A 214 11.26 -29.58 33.50
N GLY A 215 10.35 -28.98 32.69
CA GLY A 215 10.56 -28.78 31.25
C GLY A 215 10.26 -30.00 30.39
N GLU A 216 9.77 -31.08 30.97
CA GLU A 216 9.32 -32.27 30.26
C GLU A 216 7.86 -32.16 29.83
N TYR A 217 7.55 -32.79 28.69
CA TYR A 217 6.21 -32.83 28.10
C TYR A 217 5.77 -34.26 27.86
N GLY A 218 4.55 -34.58 28.21
CA GLY A 218 3.87 -35.82 27.87
C GLY A 218 2.83 -35.61 26.78
N LEU A 219 2.31 -36.73 26.26
CA LEU A 219 1.19 -36.76 25.34
C LEU A 219 -0.08 -37.17 26.05
N ILE A 220 -1.14 -36.45 25.79
CA ILE A 220 -2.50 -36.83 26.21
C ILE A 220 -3.37 -36.90 24.95
N ASP A 221 -4.31 -37.84 24.92
CA ASP A 221 -5.29 -37.93 23.86
C ASP A 221 -6.18 -36.71 23.84
N ALA A 222 -6.38 -36.12 22.65
CA ALA A 222 -7.41 -35.14 22.45
C ALA A 222 -8.78 -35.79 22.66
N LYS A 223 -9.68 -35.08 23.33
CA LYS A 223 -11.00 -35.60 23.69
C LYS A 223 -12.10 -34.90 22.90
N ASP A 224 -13.09 -35.66 22.50
CA ASP A 224 -14.36 -35.12 22.05
C ASP A 224 -15.02 -34.31 23.16
N GLY A 225 -15.69 -33.25 22.76
CA GLY A 225 -16.50 -32.43 23.65
C GLY A 225 -17.88 -33.06 23.95
N VAL A 226 -18.82 -32.20 24.26
CA VAL A 226 -20.22 -32.61 24.43
C VAL A 226 -20.80 -33.03 23.09
N ALA A 227 -21.44 -34.20 23.01
CA ALA A 227 -22.09 -34.72 21.82
C ALA A 227 -22.94 -33.64 21.13
N TRP A 228 -22.76 -33.50 19.81
CA TRP A 228 -23.44 -32.53 18.95
C TRP A 228 -22.98 -31.07 19.07
N THR A 229 -21.93 -30.78 19.83
CA THR A 229 -21.36 -29.43 19.93
C THR A 229 -19.83 -29.48 20.03
N ASP A 230 -19.15 -28.41 19.56
CA ASP A 230 -17.70 -28.26 19.74
C ASP A 230 -17.31 -27.83 21.18
N PHE A 231 -18.28 -27.77 22.07
CA PHE A 231 -18.08 -27.36 23.45
C PHE A 231 -17.30 -28.40 24.24
N GLY A 232 -16.15 -27.99 24.78
CA GLY A 232 -15.27 -28.88 25.55
C GLY A 232 -14.41 -29.83 24.70
N ASN A 233 -14.49 -29.74 23.39
CA ASN A 233 -13.59 -30.39 22.45
C ASN A 233 -12.18 -29.84 22.66
N THR A 234 -11.16 -30.70 22.63
CA THR A 234 -9.75 -30.32 22.84
C THR A 234 -8.90 -30.53 21.60
N TYR A 235 -9.52 -30.60 20.43
CA TYR A 235 -8.86 -30.67 19.14
C TYR A 235 -8.19 -29.34 18.75
N TYR A 236 -7.40 -29.36 17.71
CA TYR A 236 -6.70 -28.18 17.22
C TYR A 236 -7.55 -27.37 16.26
N TYR A 237 -7.33 -26.03 16.24
CA TYR A 237 -7.94 -25.20 15.22
C TYR A 237 -7.37 -25.50 13.85
N ARG A 238 -8.23 -25.46 12.85
CA ARG A 238 -7.87 -25.63 11.43
C ARG A 238 -6.98 -24.49 10.95
N TYR A 239 -7.36 -23.27 11.28
CA TYR A 239 -6.65 -22.08 10.81
C TYR A 239 -5.72 -21.54 11.89
N THR A 240 -4.48 -21.22 11.47
CA THR A 240 -3.55 -20.48 12.31
C THR A 240 -3.26 -19.13 11.67
N PHE A 241 -3.40 -18.07 12.44
CA PHE A 241 -3.18 -16.70 11.95
C PHE A 241 -2.15 -15.98 12.81
N HIS A 242 -1.16 -15.38 12.17
CA HIS A 242 -0.10 -14.65 12.86
C HIS A 242 -0.53 -13.19 13.11
N TYR A 243 -1.39 -12.98 14.11
CA TYR A 243 -1.98 -11.67 14.46
C TYR A 243 -0.93 -10.57 14.68
N GLY A 244 0.15 -10.86 15.41
CA GLY A 244 1.19 -9.86 15.74
C GLY A 244 1.89 -9.33 14.49
N THR A 245 2.32 -10.22 13.62
CA THR A 245 2.96 -9.85 12.35
C THR A 245 2.00 -9.10 11.45
N TYR A 246 0.75 -9.57 11.34
CA TYR A 246 -0.26 -8.91 10.54
C TYR A 246 -0.55 -7.49 11.03
N TYR A 247 -0.82 -7.29 12.32
CA TYR A 247 -1.14 -5.96 12.84
C TYR A 247 0.02 -4.97 12.65
N LEU A 248 1.25 -5.42 12.86
CA LEU A 248 2.42 -4.57 12.67
C LEU A 248 2.58 -4.16 11.20
N THR A 249 2.50 -5.12 10.28
CA THR A 249 2.65 -4.86 8.84
C THR A 249 1.49 -4.04 8.29
N ALA A 250 0.24 -4.33 8.69
CA ALA A 250 -0.93 -3.56 8.28
C ALA A 250 -0.86 -2.11 8.77
N ALA A 251 -0.54 -1.90 10.05
CA ALA A 251 -0.41 -0.55 10.61
C ALA A 251 0.69 0.25 9.91
N ALA A 252 1.86 -0.37 9.64
CA ALA A 252 2.95 0.27 8.92
C ALA A 252 2.54 0.61 7.47
N ALA A 253 1.87 -0.31 6.77
CA ALA A 253 1.39 -0.08 5.40
C ALA A 253 0.38 1.08 5.35
N ILE A 254 -0.62 1.08 6.24
CA ILE A 254 -1.62 2.15 6.34
C ILE A 254 -0.95 3.51 6.55
N LEU A 255 0.01 3.58 7.48
CA LEU A 255 0.74 4.82 7.77
C LEU A 255 1.51 5.30 6.52
N ILE A 256 2.19 4.41 5.81
CA ILE A 256 2.93 4.75 4.59
C ILE A 256 2.00 5.28 3.51
N TYR A 257 0.86 4.61 3.24
CA TYR A 257 -0.10 5.07 2.25
C TYR A 257 -0.66 6.46 2.59
N ILE A 258 -1.01 6.72 3.86
CA ILE A 258 -1.48 8.04 4.30
C ILE A 258 -0.40 9.10 4.11
N CYS A 259 0.85 8.83 4.51
CA CYS A 259 1.98 9.75 4.34
C CYS A 259 2.24 10.07 2.86
N LEU A 260 2.19 9.06 1.99
CA LEU A 260 2.39 9.24 0.55
C LEU A 260 1.22 9.99 -0.10
N ALA A 261 -0.02 9.70 0.29
CA ALA A 261 -1.19 10.44 -0.17
C ALA A 261 -1.13 11.92 0.21
N TYR A 262 -0.73 12.22 1.45
CA TYR A 262 -0.51 13.60 1.89
C TYR A 262 0.60 14.29 1.08
N LYS A 263 1.73 13.61 0.88
CA LYS A 263 2.83 14.13 0.07
C LYS A 263 2.41 14.40 -1.38
N ASN A 264 1.67 13.48 -2.00
CA ASN A 264 1.15 13.65 -3.35
C ASN A 264 0.26 14.89 -3.44
N THR A 265 -0.71 15.03 -2.54
CA THR A 265 -1.63 16.18 -2.50
C THR A 265 -0.85 17.49 -2.38
N ARG A 266 0.15 17.56 -1.51
CA ARG A 266 0.99 18.73 -1.34
C ARG A 266 1.76 19.07 -2.61
N VAL A 267 2.42 18.10 -3.23
CA VAL A 267 3.22 18.30 -4.43
C VAL A 267 2.33 18.73 -5.61
N ILE A 268 1.15 18.13 -5.75
CA ILE A 268 0.20 18.52 -6.79
C ILE A 268 -0.30 19.95 -6.58
N TYR A 269 -0.55 20.34 -5.33
CA TYR A 269 -0.89 21.73 -5.00
C TYR A 269 0.26 22.70 -5.36
N GLU A 270 1.51 22.33 -5.10
CA GLU A 270 2.69 23.12 -5.51
C GLU A 270 2.79 23.26 -7.03
N ILE A 271 2.51 22.20 -7.80
CA ILE A 271 2.44 22.25 -9.27
C ILE A 271 1.33 23.19 -9.71
N PHE A 272 0.13 23.10 -9.10
CA PHE A 272 -1.01 23.97 -9.41
C PHE A 272 -0.69 25.45 -9.21
N VAL A 273 -0.19 25.81 -8.03
CA VAL A 273 0.21 27.19 -7.72
C VAL A 273 1.32 27.67 -8.66
N SER A 274 2.32 26.85 -8.91
CA SER A 274 3.43 27.17 -9.79
C SER A 274 2.97 27.41 -11.23
N ARG A 275 1.98 26.66 -11.71
CA ARG A 275 1.38 26.87 -13.04
C ARG A 275 0.74 28.25 -13.20
N ILE A 276 0.02 28.72 -12.17
CA ILE A 276 -0.57 30.08 -12.15
C ILE A 276 0.55 31.12 -12.12
N LEU A 277 1.54 30.93 -11.25
CA LEU A 277 2.65 31.87 -11.08
C LEU A 277 3.55 31.98 -12.34
N VAL A 278 3.75 30.90 -13.06
CA VAL A 278 4.52 30.93 -14.32
C VAL A 278 3.91 31.92 -15.31
N GLY A 279 2.59 31.91 -15.48
CA GLY A 279 1.90 32.84 -16.38
C GLY A 279 2.10 34.31 -15.97
N LEU A 280 1.92 34.60 -14.68
CA LEU A 280 2.06 35.97 -14.15
C LEU A 280 3.52 36.47 -14.22
N TYR A 281 4.50 35.63 -13.85
CA TYR A 281 5.90 36.04 -13.91
C TYR A 281 6.45 36.10 -15.33
N ALA A 282 5.94 35.26 -16.26
CA ALA A 282 6.31 35.33 -17.67
C ALA A 282 5.85 36.62 -18.33
N ALA A 283 4.70 37.16 -17.93
CA ALA A 283 4.21 38.46 -18.39
C ALA A 283 5.11 39.62 -17.95
N ASN A 284 5.84 39.47 -16.83
CA ASN A 284 6.83 40.44 -16.39
C ASN A 284 8.20 40.15 -17.02
N LEU A 285 8.48 40.76 -18.16
CA LEU A 285 9.69 40.55 -18.95
C LEU A 285 11.01 40.82 -18.21
N SER A 286 10.98 41.58 -17.10
CA SER A 286 12.18 41.79 -16.26
C SER A 286 12.49 40.61 -15.33
N SER A 287 11.58 39.66 -15.21
CA SER A 287 11.64 38.56 -14.22
C SER A 287 11.97 37.18 -14.82
N SER A 288 12.58 37.13 -16.01
CA SER A 288 12.87 35.86 -16.74
C SER A 288 13.58 34.79 -15.89
N ARG A 289 14.51 35.18 -15.03
CA ARG A 289 15.17 34.25 -14.07
C ARG A 289 14.23 33.59 -13.08
N LYS A 290 13.16 34.30 -12.66
CA LYS A 290 12.15 33.75 -11.74
C LYS A 290 11.29 32.69 -12.45
N VAL A 291 10.96 32.95 -13.73
CA VAL A 291 10.22 32.00 -14.55
C VAL A 291 10.98 30.69 -14.68
N VAL A 292 12.28 30.74 -14.99
CA VAL A 292 13.12 29.54 -15.08
C VAL A 292 13.15 28.79 -13.77
N LYS A 293 13.31 29.47 -12.62
CA LYS A 293 13.28 28.83 -11.30
C LYS A 293 11.92 28.15 -11.00
N ILE A 294 10.81 28.76 -11.40
CA ILE A 294 9.49 28.15 -11.22
C ILE A 294 9.35 26.91 -12.11
N LEU A 295 9.82 26.94 -13.35
CA LEU A 295 9.82 25.77 -14.23
C LEU A 295 10.72 24.64 -13.69
N GLU A 296 11.86 24.96 -13.12
CA GLU A 296 12.70 23.99 -12.40
C GLU A 296 11.97 23.37 -11.21
N SER A 297 11.29 24.20 -10.40
CA SER A 297 10.48 23.71 -9.27
C SER A 297 9.35 22.78 -9.73
N ILE A 298 8.69 23.11 -10.85
CA ILE A 298 7.65 22.26 -11.44
C ILE A 298 8.24 20.91 -11.85
N ARG A 299 9.37 20.91 -12.57
CA ARG A 299 10.07 19.68 -12.94
C ARG A 299 10.38 18.83 -11.71
N ASP A 300 10.95 19.42 -10.67
CA ASP A 300 11.35 18.73 -9.44
C ASP A 300 10.13 18.16 -8.70
N SER A 301 9.00 18.86 -8.75
CA SER A 301 7.71 18.38 -8.19
C SER A 301 7.20 17.14 -8.95
N TYR A 302 7.31 17.10 -10.28
CA TYR A 302 6.94 15.90 -11.04
C TYR A 302 7.86 14.71 -10.75
N PHE A 303 9.17 14.95 -10.61
CA PHE A 303 10.09 13.91 -10.15
C PHE A 303 9.75 13.43 -8.73
N ALA A 304 9.39 14.34 -7.83
CA ALA A 304 8.98 13.96 -6.49
C ALA A 304 7.76 13.04 -6.49
N LEU A 305 6.77 13.25 -7.38
CA LEU A 305 5.64 12.34 -7.56
C LEU A 305 6.09 10.95 -8.06
N CYS A 306 6.97 10.89 -9.05
CA CYS A 306 7.52 9.62 -9.52
C CYS A 306 8.25 8.87 -8.40
N PHE A 307 9.01 9.59 -7.55
CA PHE A 307 9.69 8.99 -6.40
C PHE A 307 8.73 8.44 -5.35
N THR A 308 7.51 8.96 -5.19
CA THR A 308 6.54 8.36 -4.28
C THR A 308 6.13 6.95 -4.70
N ALA A 309 5.97 6.70 -6.00
CA ALA A 309 5.67 5.37 -6.53
C ALA A 309 6.84 4.39 -6.33
N ILE A 310 8.10 4.84 -6.56
CA ILE A 310 9.29 4.02 -6.27
C ILE A 310 9.39 3.70 -4.79
N SER A 311 9.15 4.68 -3.91
CA SER A 311 9.20 4.49 -2.45
C SER A 311 8.20 3.45 -1.99
N LEU A 312 6.98 3.48 -2.56
CA LEU A 312 5.94 2.50 -2.27
C LEU A 312 6.38 1.09 -2.70
N LYS A 313 6.89 0.96 -3.92
CA LYS A 313 7.42 -0.33 -4.42
C LYS A 313 8.55 -0.87 -3.54
N SER A 314 9.49 -0.01 -3.13
CA SER A 314 10.62 -0.41 -2.29
C SER A 314 10.22 -0.89 -0.91
N TYR A 315 9.06 -0.47 -0.40
CA TYR A 315 8.55 -0.92 0.88
C TYR A 315 7.98 -2.35 0.81
N PHE A 316 7.39 -2.72 -0.33
CA PHE A 316 6.76 -4.03 -0.51
C PHE A 316 7.68 -5.08 -1.19
N LEU A 317 8.91 -4.72 -1.55
CA LEU A 317 9.95 -5.66 -2.00
C LEU A 317 10.69 -6.28 -0.82
#